data_56a73ea9b1d62da09ef1622340f948ce
#
_entry.id   56a73ea9b1d62da09ef1622340f948ce
#
_cell.length_a   1.000
_cell.length_b   1.000
_cell.length_c   1.000
_cell.angle_alpha   90.00
_cell.angle_beta   90.00
_cell.angle_gamma   90.00
#
_symmetry.space_group_name_H-M   'P 1'
#
loop_
_entity.id
_entity.type
_entity.pdbx_description
1 polymer ?
#
loop_
_entity_poly.entity_id
_entity_poly.type
_entity_poly.pdbx_seq_one_letter_code
_entity_poly.pdbx_strand_id
1 'polypeptide(L)'
;MERRRISVAPPTVPGFRAVPFTGVIYVMAEAAKRGYAYGHPEWCNLGQGMPETGPLPGAPDRVLAAEITPADQEYAPVAGIPELREAVAALYNHLYRQGKASQYTADNVCICGGGRLGLTRTVAALGEINLGHFLPDYTAYEELLDIFRRFTAIPILLEGSEGYRFDMDRLEREVTGRGLSALLLSNPSNPTGRTIRGEELASWVEAARRLECTLLLDEFYSHYAWSATEEE
;
A
#
# COMPACT_ATOMS: atom_id res chain seq x y z
N MET A 1 1.06 -21.22 19.52
CA MET A 1 1.76 -21.57 18.26
C MET A 1 3.10 -20.85 18.26
N GLU A 2 4.18 -21.56 18.53
CA GLU A 2 5.51 -20.97 18.63
C GLU A 2 5.95 -20.53 17.23
N ARG A 3 6.12 -19.22 17.03
CA ARG A 3 6.70 -18.70 15.78
C ARG A 3 8.13 -19.25 15.69
N ARG A 4 8.37 -20.19 14.78
CA ARG A 4 9.73 -20.58 14.41
C ARG A 4 10.47 -19.33 13.95
N ARG A 5 11.30 -18.75 14.79
CA ARG A 5 12.26 -17.73 14.39
C ARG A 5 13.17 -18.35 13.33
N ILE A 6 13.05 -17.89 12.10
CA ILE A 6 14.01 -18.24 11.05
C ILE A 6 15.35 -17.71 11.56
N SER A 7 16.28 -18.61 11.83
CA SER A 7 17.64 -18.23 12.21
C SER A 7 18.29 -17.53 11.02
N VAL A 8 18.39 -16.23 11.09
CA VAL A 8 19.14 -15.43 10.11
C VAL A 8 20.57 -15.37 10.59
N ALA A 9 21.53 -15.68 9.69
CA ALA A 9 22.93 -15.53 9.98
C ALA A 9 23.23 -14.09 10.43
N PRO A 10 24.11 -13.87 11.41
CA PRO A 10 24.45 -12.52 11.84
C PRO A 10 24.98 -11.70 10.65
N PRO A 11 24.78 -10.38 10.64
CA PRO A 11 25.24 -9.53 9.56
C PRO A 11 26.76 -9.65 9.42
N THR A 12 27.22 -9.90 8.20
CA THR A 12 28.65 -10.01 7.89
C THR A 12 29.33 -8.64 7.76
N VAL A 13 28.53 -7.57 7.68
CA VAL A 13 29.01 -6.19 7.52
C VAL A 13 28.73 -5.41 8.82
N PRO A 14 29.77 -4.88 9.48
CA PRO A 14 29.60 -4.07 10.68
C PRO A 14 28.66 -2.88 10.46
N GLY A 15 27.77 -2.63 11.40
CA GLY A 15 26.79 -1.53 11.32
C GLY A 15 25.48 -1.88 10.59
N PHE A 16 25.40 -3.02 9.93
CA PHE A 16 24.14 -3.47 9.31
C PHE A 16 23.45 -4.53 10.17
N ARG A 17 22.13 -4.43 10.28
CA ARG A 17 21.33 -5.49 10.90
C ARG A 17 21.04 -6.62 9.90
N ALA A 18 20.85 -7.81 10.41
CA ALA A 18 20.32 -8.89 9.58
C ALA A 18 18.86 -8.58 9.19
N VAL A 19 18.54 -8.73 7.91
CA VAL A 19 17.17 -8.61 7.40
C VAL A 19 16.65 -10.02 7.11
N PRO A 20 15.57 -10.47 7.77
CA PRO A 20 15.05 -11.80 7.52
C PRO A 20 14.42 -11.91 6.13
N PHE A 21 14.59 -13.05 5.50
CA PHE A 21 13.85 -13.41 4.30
C PHE A 21 12.46 -13.88 4.71
N THR A 22 11.42 -13.13 4.36
CA THR A 22 10.04 -13.40 4.73
C THR A 22 9.09 -13.31 3.54
N GLY A 23 7.85 -13.74 3.73
CA GLY A 23 6.77 -13.60 2.75
C GLY A 23 7.09 -14.19 1.39
N VAL A 24 6.65 -13.51 0.34
CA VAL A 24 6.81 -13.92 -1.06
C VAL A 24 8.27 -14.08 -1.46
N ILE A 25 9.16 -13.23 -0.96
CA ILE A 25 10.59 -13.29 -1.28
C ILE A 25 11.20 -14.61 -0.82
N TYR A 26 10.85 -15.06 0.40
CA TYR A 26 11.29 -16.36 0.91
C TYR A 26 10.74 -17.51 0.06
N VAL A 27 9.44 -17.51 -0.27
CA VAL A 27 8.79 -18.55 -1.07
C VAL A 27 9.44 -18.65 -2.45
N MET A 28 9.67 -17.53 -3.12
CA MET A 28 10.29 -17.51 -4.45
C MET A 28 11.75 -17.97 -4.41
N ALA A 29 12.51 -17.58 -3.39
CA ALA A 29 13.88 -18.05 -3.21
C ALA A 29 13.96 -19.57 -2.97
N GLU A 30 13.04 -20.12 -2.19
CA GLU A 30 12.95 -21.58 -1.94
C GLU A 30 12.51 -22.34 -3.20
N ALA A 31 11.60 -21.78 -3.99
CA ALA A 31 11.19 -22.34 -5.27
C ALA A 31 12.36 -22.38 -6.28
N ALA A 32 13.11 -21.29 -6.40
CA ALA A 32 14.28 -21.21 -7.28
C ALA A 32 15.35 -22.27 -6.94
N LYS A 33 15.59 -22.53 -5.66
CA LYS A 33 16.51 -23.61 -5.21
C LYS A 33 16.05 -25.00 -5.66
N ARG A 34 14.78 -25.17 -6.00
CA ARG A 34 14.16 -26.41 -6.46
C ARG A 34 13.95 -26.46 -7.97
N GLY A 35 14.54 -25.51 -8.70
CA GLY A 35 14.50 -25.47 -10.17
C GLY A 35 13.38 -24.63 -10.76
N TYR A 36 12.62 -23.90 -9.94
CA TYR A 36 11.63 -22.95 -10.48
C TYR A 36 12.32 -21.83 -11.26
N ALA A 37 11.78 -21.56 -12.44
CA ALA A 37 12.08 -20.34 -13.21
C ALA A 37 10.78 -19.84 -13.86
N TYR A 38 10.69 -18.54 -14.11
CA TYR A 38 9.54 -17.97 -14.82
C TYR A 38 9.43 -18.57 -16.23
N GLY A 39 8.23 -19.01 -16.60
CA GLY A 39 7.97 -19.66 -17.89
C GLY A 39 8.39 -21.14 -17.96
N HIS A 40 8.86 -21.74 -16.88
CA HIS A 40 9.18 -23.17 -16.86
C HIS A 40 7.89 -23.99 -16.96
N PRO A 41 7.75 -24.90 -17.97
CA PRO A 41 6.48 -25.54 -18.31
C PRO A 41 5.95 -26.50 -17.23
N GLU A 42 6.80 -27.04 -16.37
CA GLU A 42 6.43 -27.98 -15.31
C GLU A 42 6.08 -27.29 -13.98
N TRP A 43 6.12 -25.96 -13.92
CA TRP A 43 5.85 -25.21 -12.71
C TRP A 43 4.60 -24.32 -12.86
N CYS A 44 3.76 -24.32 -11.82
CA CYS A 44 2.67 -23.39 -11.66
C CYS A 44 2.95 -22.47 -10.47
N ASN A 45 3.11 -21.18 -10.72
CA ASN A 45 3.36 -20.21 -9.66
C ASN A 45 2.06 -19.78 -8.98
N LEU A 46 1.77 -20.36 -7.81
CA LEU A 46 0.68 -19.94 -6.92
C LEU A 46 1.19 -19.15 -5.71
N GLY A 47 2.50 -18.90 -5.63
CA GLY A 47 3.14 -18.21 -4.50
C GLY A 47 3.26 -16.70 -4.67
N GLN A 48 3.09 -16.19 -5.90
CA GLN A 48 3.16 -14.77 -6.19
C GLN A 48 2.10 -14.39 -7.22
N GLY A 49 1.10 -13.64 -6.78
CA GLY A 49 0.12 -13.01 -7.68
C GLY A 49 0.68 -11.76 -8.33
N MET A 50 0.20 -11.45 -9.54
CA MET A 50 0.42 -10.17 -10.20
C MET A 50 -0.80 -9.83 -11.05
N PRO A 51 -1.07 -8.52 -11.29
CA PRO A 51 -2.10 -8.10 -12.22
C PRO A 51 -1.82 -8.60 -13.64
N GLU A 52 -2.87 -8.71 -14.44
CA GLU A 52 -2.76 -9.03 -15.87
C GLU A 52 -1.87 -8.00 -16.59
N THR A 53 -0.90 -8.49 -17.34
CA THR A 53 0.07 -7.67 -18.06
C THR A 53 -0.17 -7.58 -19.58
N GLY A 54 -1.11 -8.38 -20.09
CA GLY A 54 -1.50 -8.38 -21.51
C GLY A 54 -2.35 -7.18 -21.91
N PRO A 55 -2.76 -7.10 -23.19
CA PRO A 55 -3.75 -6.14 -23.64
C PRO A 55 -5.08 -6.36 -22.93
N LEU A 56 -5.68 -5.29 -22.43
CA LEU A 56 -6.99 -5.34 -21.78
C LEU A 56 -8.04 -4.70 -22.70
N PRO A 57 -9.22 -5.32 -22.89
CA PRO A 57 -10.29 -4.72 -23.68
C PRO A 57 -10.67 -3.32 -23.17
N GLY A 58 -10.69 -2.33 -24.06
CA GLY A 58 -11.03 -0.94 -23.72
C GLY A 58 -9.91 -0.13 -23.07
N ALA A 59 -8.77 -0.73 -22.74
CA ALA A 59 -7.62 -0.01 -22.24
C ALA A 59 -6.82 0.62 -23.39
N PRO A 60 -6.13 1.75 -23.15
CA PRO A 60 -5.20 2.30 -24.12
C PRO A 60 -4.01 1.36 -24.32
N ASP A 61 -3.35 1.50 -25.47
CA ASP A 61 -2.13 0.76 -25.77
C ASP A 61 -1.07 0.99 -24.69
N ARG A 62 -0.34 -0.08 -24.35
CA ARG A 62 0.75 0.03 -23.39
C ARG A 62 1.92 0.78 -23.97
N VAL A 63 2.50 1.68 -23.19
CA VAL A 63 3.75 2.36 -23.54
C VAL A 63 4.89 1.33 -23.51
N LEU A 64 5.46 1.05 -24.68
CA LEU A 64 6.55 0.09 -24.86
C LEU A 64 7.92 0.76 -24.93
N ALA A 65 7.97 2.07 -25.19
CA ALA A 65 9.20 2.85 -25.24
C ALA A 65 8.92 4.28 -24.79
N ALA A 66 9.89 4.92 -24.18
CA ALA A 66 9.89 6.33 -23.86
C ALA A 66 11.13 6.97 -24.47
N GLU A 67 10.96 8.10 -25.15
CA GLU A 67 12.08 8.91 -25.61
C GLU A 67 12.64 9.69 -24.42
N ILE A 68 13.96 9.64 -24.24
CA ILE A 68 14.67 10.39 -23.19
C ILE A 68 15.46 11.50 -23.87
N THR A 69 15.10 12.72 -23.61
CA THR A 69 15.78 13.92 -24.11
C THR A 69 16.86 14.39 -23.12
N PRO A 70 17.76 15.30 -23.53
CA PRO A 70 18.70 15.92 -22.58
C PRO A 70 18.02 16.63 -21.42
N ALA A 71 16.84 17.21 -21.60
CA ALA A 71 16.08 17.88 -20.53
C ALA A 71 15.57 16.88 -19.47
N ASP A 72 15.28 15.64 -19.87
CA ASP A 72 14.83 14.59 -18.93
C ASP A 72 15.97 14.08 -18.01
N GLN A 73 17.20 14.48 -18.28
CA GLN A 73 18.38 14.13 -17.48
C GLN A 73 18.72 15.19 -16.44
N GLU A 74 17.98 16.29 -16.39
CA GLU A 74 18.13 17.35 -15.40
C GLU A 74 17.43 16.99 -14.07
N TYR A 75 17.74 17.76 -13.03
CA TYR A 75 17.06 17.63 -11.74
C TYR A 75 15.59 18.06 -11.84
N ALA A 76 14.69 17.18 -11.47
CA ALA A 76 13.29 17.52 -11.30
C ALA A 76 13.03 18.16 -9.91
N PRO A 77 11.95 18.96 -9.77
CA PRO A 77 11.49 19.42 -8.46
C PRO A 77 11.24 18.24 -7.51
N VAL A 78 11.51 18.42 -6.22
CA VAL A 78 11.43 17.36 -5.19
C VAL A 78 10.05 16.67 -5.14
N ALA A 79 8.98 17.43 -5.35
CA ALA A 79 7.62 16.90 -5.36
C ALA A 79 7.18 16.33 -6.72
N GLY A 80 8.01 16.41 -7.74
CA GLY A 80 7.70 16.07 -9.13
C GLY A 80 7.39 17.32 -9.97
N ILE A 81 7.46 17.16 -11.30
CA ILE A 81 7.19 18.27 -12.23
C ILE A 81 5.74 18.74 -12.11
N PRO A 82 5.47 20.04 -12.22
CA PRO A 82 4.14 20.62 -12.02
C PRO A 82 3.08 19.99 -12.94
N GLU A 83 3.39 19.79 -14.20
CA GLU A 83 2.48 19.26 -15.21
C GLU A 83 1.97 17.85 -14.85
N LEU A 84 2.84 16.98 -14.33
CA LEU A 84 2.43 15.65 -13.90
C LEU A 84 1.57 15.71 -12.62
N ARG A 85 1.93 16.58 -11.69
CA ARG A 85 1.16 16.77 -10.45
C ARG A 85 -0.24 17.32 -10.73
N GLU A 86 -0.35 18.28 -11.64
CA GLU A 86 -1.62 18.82 -12.12
C GLU A 86 -2.46 17.75 -12.82
N ALA A 87 -1.85 16.95 -13.70
CA ALA A 87 -2.55 15.86 -14.39
C ALA A 87 -3.09 14.82 -13.41
N VAL A 88 -2.33 14.44 -12.38
CA VAL A 88 -2.78 13.52 -11.33
C VAL A 88 -3.93 14.13 -10.53
N ALA A 89 -3.83 15.38 -10.11
CA ALA A 89 -4.91 16.09 -9.40
C ALA A 89 -6.18 16.14 -10.23
N ALA A 90 -6.05 16.47 -11.53
CA ALA A 90 -7.18 16.53 -12.47
C ALA A 90 -7.85 15.17 -12.65
N LEU A 91 -7.06 14.09 -12.79
CA LEU A 91 -7.58 12.73 -12.87
C LEU A 91 -8.42 12.35 -11.65
N TYR A 92 -7.90 12.57 -10.45
CA TYR A 92 -8.61 12.25 -9.21
C TYR A 92 -9.84 13.12 -9.00
N ASN A 93 -9.80 14.39 -9.39
CA ASN A 93 -10.97 15.27 -9.38
C ASN A 93 -12.04 14.78 -10.34
N HIS A 94 -11.64 14.35 -11.55
CA HIS A 94 -12.56 13.82 -12.54
C HIS A 94 -13.20 12.50 -12.08
N LEU A 95 -12.43 11.59 -11.53
CA LEU A 95 -12.94 10.27 -11.14
C LEU A 95 -13.78 10.31 -9.84
N TYR A 96 -13.35 11.09 -8.85
CA TYR A 96 -13.88 10.92 -7.48
C TYR A 96 -14.42 12.21 -6.86
N ARG A 97 -14.24 13.37 -7.50
CA ARG A 97 -14.59 14.65 -6.87
C ARG A 97 -15.47 15.55 -7.73
N GLN A 98 -16.18 15.00 -8.69
CA GLN A 98 -17.13 15.75 -9.49
C GLN A 98 -18.22 16.36 -8.60
N GLY A 99 -18.49 17.66 -8.77
CA GLY A 99 -19.49 18.38 -7.97
C GLY A 99 -19.15 18.61 -6.51
N LYS A 100 -17.98 18.17 -6.02
CA LYS A 100 -17.54 18.43 -4.65
C LYS A 100 -16.90 19.82 -4.53
N ALA A 101 -17.14 20.50 -3.42
CA ALA A 101 -16.59 21.83 -3.17
C ALA A 101 -15.06 21.82 -3.04
N SER A 102 -14.49 20.75 -2.45
CA SER A 102 -13.04 20.60 -2.35
C SER A 102 -12.50 19.85 -3.55
N GLN A 103 -11.53 20.45 -4.22
CA GLN A 103 -10.81 19.88 -5.36
C GLN A 103 -9.33 19.77 -5.01
N TYR A 104 -8.66 18.75 -5.57
CA TYR A 104 -7.20 18.64 -5.47
C TYR A 104 -6.51 19.60 -6.43
N THR A 105 -5.36 20.07 -6.02
CA THR A 105 -4.42 20.85 -6.82
C THR A 105 -3.08 20.13 -6.87
N ALA A 106 -2.14 20.64 -7.66
CA ALA A 106 -0.77 20.13 -7.67
C ALA A 106 -0.14 20.06 -6.27
N ASP A 107 -0.54 20.96 -5.36
CA ASP A 107 0.01 20.99 -3.99
C ASP A 107 -0.44 19.81 -3.11
N ASN A 108 -1.47 19.09 -3.53
CA ASN A 108 -1.92 17.86 -2.88
C ASN A 108 -1.23 16.60 -3.43
N VAL A 109 -0.33 16.75 -4.41
CA VAL A 109 0.30 15.62 -5.10
C VAL A 109 1.81 15.67 -4.95
N CYS A 110 2.40 14.54 -4.59
CA CYS A 110 3.84 14.32 -4.59
C CYS A 110 4.15 13.05 -5.39
N ILE A 111 5.04 13.16 -6.38
CA ILE A 111 5.47 12.03 -7.22
C ILE A 111 6.68 11.37 -6.57
N CYS A 112 6.70 10.04 -6.59
CA CYS A 112 7.83 9.26 -6.08
C CYS A 112 8.13 8.06 -6.98
N GLY A 113 9.32 7.49 -6.85
CA GLY A 113 9.77 6.33 -7.61
C GLY A 113 9.15 5.01 -7.16
N GLY A 114 7.82 4.93 -7.18
CA GLY A 114 7.04 3.76 -6.80
C GLY A 114 6.43 3.82 -5.39
N GLY A 115 5.35 3.04 -5.17
CA GLY A 115 4.55 3.08 -3.95
C GLY A 115 5.33 2.77 -2.68
N ARG A 116 6.29 1.83 -2.71
CA ARG A 116 7.14 1.53 -1.54
C ARG A 116 7.97 2.73 -1.09
N LEU A 117 8.49 3.52 -2.03
CA LEU A 117 9.23 4.73 -1.68
C LEU A 117 8.28 5.78 -1.10
N GLY A 118 7.08 5.92 -1.67
CA GLY A 118 6.03 6.79 -1.13
C GLY A 118 5.67 6.43 0.30
N LEU A 119 5.36 5.17 0.55
CA LEU A 119 5.08 4.65 1.92
C LEU A 119 6.26 4.90 2.87
N THR A 120 7.48 4.58 2.45
CA THR A 120 8.67 4.80 3.28
C THR A 120 8.83 6.27 3.67
N ARG A 121 8.63 7.18 2.72
CA ARG A 121 8.73 8.63 2.98
C ARG A 121 7.60 9.13 3.87
N THR A 122 6.37 8.65 3.65
CA THR A 122 5.22 9.01 4.49
C THR A 122 5.41 8.53 5.92
N VAL A 123 5.79 7.27 6.12
CA VAL A 123 6.03 6.70 7.45
C VAL A 123 7.22 7.37 8.14
N ALA A 124 8.26 7.73 7.39
CA ALA A 124 9.41 8.47 7.94
C ALA A 124 9.05 9.87 8.45
N ALA A 125 7.95 10.46 7.97
CA ALA A 125 7.45 11.76 8.41
C ALA A 125 6.58 11.67 9.67
N LEU A 126 6.18 10.48 10.11
CA LEU A 126 5.41 10.30 11.34
C LEU A 126 6.24 10.66 12.57
N GLY A 127 5.58 11.26 13.56
CA GLY A 127 6.17 11.59 14.85
C GLY A 127 6.14 10.43 15.86
N GLU A 128 6.21 10.76 17.14
CA GLU A 128 6.07 9.81 18.24
C GLU A 128 4.58 9.51 18.50
N ILE A 129 4.03 8.58 17.74
CA ILE A 129 2.60 8.22 17.77
C ILE A 129 2.40 6.71 17.90
N ASN A 130 1.18 6.31 18.20
CA ASN A 130 0.72 4.95 17.99
C ASN A 130 0.09 4.83 16.60
N LEU A 131 0.66 3.96 15.75
CA LEU A 131 0.20 3.66 14.40
C LEU A 131 -0.48 2.29 14.40
N GLY A 132 -1.78 2.26 14.16
CA GLY A 132 -2.52 1.02 13.93
C GLY A 132 -2.29 0.50 12.52
N HIS A 133 -2.08 -0.80 12.36
CA HIS A 133 -2.06 -1.48 11.06
C HIS A 133 -2.81 -2.80 11.15
N PHE A 134 -3.40 -3.22 10.03
CA PHE A 134 -4.26 -4.40 10.03
C PHE A 134 -3.49 -5.68 9.72
N LEU A 135 -3.99 -6.83 10.25
CA LEU A 135 -3.49 -8.16 9.96
C LEU A 135 -4.70 -9.10 9.68
N PRO A 136 -4.75 -9.76 8.52
CA PRO A 136 -3.75 -9.70 7.45
C PRO A 136 -3.82 -8.40 6.63
N ASP A 137 -2.68 -7.92 6.18
CA ASP A 137 -2.53 -6.85 5.21
C ASP A 137 -1.26 -7.08 4.38
N TYR A 138 -0.84 -6.10 3.57
CA TYR A 138 0.34 -6.22 2.74
C TYR A 138 1.60 -6.51 3.56
N THR A 139 2.27 -7.62 3.26
CA THR A 139 3.37 -8.14 4.09
C THR A 139 4.56 -7.19 4.22
N ALA A 140 4.75 -6.29 3.25
CA ALA A 140 5.83 -5.31 3.31
C ALA A 140 5.63 -4.26 4.42
N TYR A 141 4.42 -4.10 4.95
CA TYR A 141 4.20 -3.16 6.07
C TYR A 141 4.95 -3.61 7.33
N GLU A 142 4.98 -4.90 7.64
CA GLU A 142 5.72 -5.39 8.82
C GLU A 142 7.20 -5.01 8.75
N GLU A 143 7.82 -5.19 7.57
CA GLU A 143 9.22 -4.81 7.35
C GLU A 143 9.43 -3.30 7.38
N LEU A 144 8.52 -2.54 6.75
CA LEU A 144 8.57 -1.08 6.72
C LEU A 144 8.44 -0.48 8.12
N LEU A 145 7.45 -0.96 8.89
CA LEU A 145 7.16 -0.43 10.23
C LEU A 145 8.26 -0.77 11.25
N ASP A 146 8.95 -1.91 11.06
CA ASP A 146 10.08 -2.29 11.92
C ASP A 146 11.37 -1.45 11.71
N ILE A 147 11.47 -0.72 10.59
CA ILE A 147 12.63 0.14 10.30
C ILE A 147 12.63 1.39 11.17
N PHE A 148 11.47 1.96 11.45
CA PHE A 148 11.33 3.24 12.14
C PHE A 148 11.02 3.04 13.62
N ARG A 149 11.78 3.72 14.50
CA ARG A 149 11.65 3.62 15.96
C ARG A 149 10.95 4.83 16.60
N ARG A 150 10.47 5.77 15.79
CA ARG A 150 9.82 6.99 16.28
C ARG A 150 8.38 6.79 16.70
N PHE A 151 7.74 5.75 16.17
CA PHE A 151 6.35 5.42 16.48
C PHE A 151 6.24 3.98 16.96
N THR A 152 5.12 3.65 17.59
CA THR A 152 4.78 2.29 18.00
C THR A 152 3.77 1.71 17.00
N ALA A 153 4.17 0.67 16.27
CA ALA A 153 3.27 -0.06 15.39
C ALA A 153 2.41 -1.03 16.21
N ILE A 154 1.09 -0.88 16.11
CA ILE A 154 0.11 -1.65 16.86
C ILE A 154 -0.73 -2.50 15.89
N PRO A 155 -0.58 -3.84 15.90
CA PRO A 155 -1.35 -4.71 15.02
C PRO A 155 -2.81 -4.79 15.46
N ILE A 156 -3.71 -4.72 14.48
CA ILE A 156 -5.16 -4.90 14.63
C ILE A 156 -5.52 -6.16 13.84
N LEU A 157 -5.97 -7.20 14.54
CA LEU A 157 -6.29 -8.47 13.92
C LEU A 157 -7.66 -8.41 13.24
N LEU A 158 -7.74 -8.90 12.01
CA LEU A 158 -8.97 -9.11 11.27
C LEU A 158 -9.36 -10.59 11.32
N GLU A 159 -10.65 -10.86 11.45
CA GLU A 159 -11.17 -12.21 11.58
C GLU A 159 -11.67 -12.75 10.23
N GLY A 160 -11.12 -13.87 9.78
CA GLY A 160 -11.53 -14.51 8.53
C GLY A 160 -12.98 -15.01 8.57
N SER A 161 -13.46 -15.43 9.73
CA SER A 161 -14.87 -15.82 9.97
C SER A 161 -15.85 -14.68 9.73
N GLU A 162 -15.41 -13.43 9.86
CA GLU A 162 -16.18 -12.21 9.62
C GLU A 162 -15.92 -11.61 8.21
N GLY A 163 -15.26 -12.37 7.34
CA GLY A 163 -14.88 -11.90 6.00
C GLY A 163 -13.91 -10.71 6.06
N TYR A 164 -13.08 -10.64 7.09
CA TYR A 164 -12.13 -9.56 7.34
C TYR A 164 -12.79 -8.17 7.45
N ARG A 165 -14.04 -8.13 7.86
CA ARG A 165 -14.76 -6.87 8.11
C ARG A 165 -14.31 -6.26 9.42
N PHE A 166 -14.45 -4.94 9.48
CA PHE A 166 -14.12 -4.18 10.65
C PHE A 166 -15.25 -3.16 10.90
N ASP A 167 -16.02 -3.38 11.94
CA ASP A 167 -17.14 -2.49 12.24
C ASP A 167 -16.67 -1.17 12.86
N MET A 168 -17.52 -0.15 12.74
CA MET A 168 -17.17 1.21 13.17
C MET A 168 -17.04 1.34 14.68
N ASP A 169 -17.83 0.60 15.46
CA ASP A 169 -17.71 0.61 16.92
C ASP A 169 -16.38 0.01 17.36
N ARG A 170 -15.94 -1.03 16.67
CA ARG A 170 -14.62 -1.62 16.91
C ARG A 170 -13.52 -0.65 16.52
N LEU A 171 -13.64 0.06 15.39
CA LEU A 171 -12.68 1.08 14.98
C LEU A 171 -12.50 2.15 16.06
N GLU A 172 -13.61 2.66 16.59
CA GLU A 172 -13.57 3.66 17.65
C GLU A 172 -12.92 3.14 18.93
N ARG A 173 -13.24 1.92 19.33
CA ARG A 173 -12.59 1.27 20.49
C ARG A 173 -11.10 1.07 20.31
N GLU A 174 -10.67 0.63 19.11
CA GLU A 174 -9.23 0.45 18.82
C GLU A 174 -8.49 1.80 18.82
N VAL A 175 -9.05 2.81 18.15
CA VAL A 175 -8.43 4.14 18.09
C VAL A 175 -8.33 4.77 19.47
N THR A 176 -9.44 4.82 20.21
CA THR A 176 -9.48 5.48 21.53
C THR A 176 -8.77 4.67 22.60
N GLY A 177 -9.01 3.34 22.65
CA GLY A 177 -8.46 2.46 23.67
C GLY A 177 -6.95 2.25 23.58
N ARG A 178 -6.38 2.40 22.39
CA ARG A 178 -4.93 2.27 22.17
C ARG A 178 -4.24 3.60 21.84
N GLY A 179 -4.99 4.70 21.84
CA GLY A 179 -4.45 6.03 21.54
C GLY A 179 -3.83 6.11 20.15
N LEU A 180 -4.49 5.54 19.14
CA LEU A 180 -3.96 5.56 17.78
C LEU A 180 -4.13 6.94 17.17
N SER A 181 -3.06 7.50 16.62
CA SER A 181 -3.07 8.77 15.88
C SER A 181 -3.03 8.57 14.37
N ALA A 182 -2.74 7.36 13.92
CA ALA A 182 -2.80 7.01 12.51
C ALA A 182 -3.19 5.53 12.32
N LEU A 183 -3.79 5.23 11.18
CA LEU A 183 -4.11 3.88 10.70
C LEU A 183 -3.53 3.69 9.31
N LEU A 184 -2.83 2.59 9.08
CA LEU A 184 -2.30 2.19 7.77
C LEU A 184 -3.02 0.93 7.30
N LEU A 185 -3.55 0.97 6.08
CA LEU A 185 -4.20 -0.18 5.45
C LEU A 185 -4.13 -0.11 3.92
N SER A 186 -4.14 -1.27 3.26
CA SER A 186 -4.34 -1.36 1.82
C SER A 186 -5.84 -1.36 1.48
N ASN A 187 -6.22 -0.61 0.45
CA ASN A 187 -7.62 -0.54 -0.05
C ASN A 187 -7.65 -0.35 -1.56
N PRO A 188 -8.00 -1.36 -2.35
CA PRO A 188 -8.36 -2.75 -1.98
C PRO A 188 -7.27 -3.51 -1.23
N SER A 189 -7.67 -4.38 -0.31
CA SER A 189 -6.76 -5.05 0.60
C SER A 189 -6.00 -6.21 -0.06
N ASN A 190 -4.71 -6.26 0.16
CA ASN A 190 -3.87 -7.41 -0.12
C ASN A 190 -3.44 -8.04 1.24
N PRO A 191 -3.80 -9.29 1.57
CA PRO A 191 -4.21 -10.36 0.65
C PRO A 191 -5.72 -10.65 0.59
N THR A 192 -6.58 -9.94 1.32
CA THR A 192 -7.97 -10.37 1.51
C THR A 192 -8.87 -10.09 0.30
N GLY A 193 -8.48 -9.16 -0.58
CA GLY A 193 -9.30 -8.69 -1.70
C GLY A 193 -10.48 -7.81 -1.28
N ARG A 194 -10.65 -7.55 0.04
CA ARG A 194 -11.72 -6.69 0.52
C ARG A 194 -11.50 -5.25 0.09
N THR A 195 -12.57 -4.61 -0.37
CA THR A 195 -12.57 -3.19 -0.73
C THR A 195 -13.54 -2.42 0.16
N ILE A 196 -13.05 -1.36 0.79
CA ILE A 196 -13.85 -0.39 1.55
C ILE A 196 -14.19 0.75 0.59
N ARG A 197 -15.47 1.00 0.34
CA ARG A 197 -15.93 2.00 -0.63
C ARG A 197 -17.30 2.57 -0.29
N GLY A 198 -17.71 3.60 -1.03
CA GLY A 198 -19.05 4.22 -0.90
C GLY A 198 -19.31 4.71 0.51
N GLU A 199 -20.47 4.40 1.05
CA GLU A 199 -20.90 4.81 2.41
C GLU A 199 -20.00 4.24 3.51
N GLU A 200 -19.45 3.04 3.32
CA GLU A 200 -18.51 2.46 4.27
C GLU A 200 -17.22 3.30 4.37
N LEU A 201 -16.63 3.67 3.23
CA LEU A 201 -15.45 4.54 3.22
C LEU A 201 -15.75 5.92 3.80
N ALA A 202 -16.91 6.48 3.48
CA ALA A 202 -17.34 7.76 4.05
C ALA A 202 -17.43 7.69 5.58
N SER A 203 -17.96 6.59 6.12
CA SER A 203 -18.03 6.35 7.56
C SER A 203 -16.64 6.26 8.21
N TRP A 204 -15.68 5.60 7.55
CA TRP A 204 -14.29 5.53 8.01
C TRP A 204 -13.63 6.91 8.05
N VAL A 205 -13.80 7.70 6.99
CA VAL A 205 -13.25 9.06 6.92
C VAL A 205 -13.85 9.96 8.00
N GLU A 206 -15.17 9.89 8.23
CA GLU A 206 -15.82 10.70 9.25
C GLU A 206 -15.39 10.29 10.68
N ALA A 207 -15.29 8.98 10.94
CA ALA A 207 -14.78 8.49 12.22
C ALA A 207 -13.33 8.93 12.45
N ALA A 208 -12.46 8.79 11.46
CA ALA A 208 -11.08 9.22 11.55
C ALA A 208 -10.97 10.73 11.83
N ARG A 209 -11.77 11.54 11.12
CA ARG A 209 -11.85 12.99 11.35
C ARG A 209 -12.31 13.33 12.78
N ARG A 210 -13.37 12.67 13.27
CA ARG A 210 -13.91 12.89 14.61
C ARG A 210 -12.96 12.44 15.72
N LEU A 211 -12.19 11.40 15.48
CA LEU A 211 -11.22 10.83 16.43
C LEU A 211 -9.81 11.43 16.28
N GLU A 212 -9.64 12.40 15.40
CA GLU A 212 -8.34 13.02 15.10
C GLU A 212 -7.26 11.99 14.73
N CYS A 213 -7.66 10.94 13.98
CA CYS A 213 -6.80 9.85 13.54
C CYS A 213 -6.56 9.93 12.03
N THR A 214 -5.32 9.93 11.60
CA THR A 214 -4.95 9.99 10.17
C THR A 214 -5.17 8.64 9.50
N LEU A 215 -5.84 8.62 8.33
CA LEU A 215 -5.90 7.44 7.48
C LEU A 215 -4.79 7.48 6.43
N LEU A 216 -3.97 6.44 6.39
CA LEU A 216 -2.98 6.17 5.35
C LEU A 216 -3.51 5.01 4.51
N LEU A 217 -4.04 5.32 3.32
CA LEU A 217 -4.61 4.33 2.41
C LEU A 217 -3.59 4.02 1.31
N ASP A 218 -3.17 2.75 1.25
CA ASP A 218 -2.39 2.24 0.12
C ASP A 218 -3.35 1.76 -0.96
N GLU A 219 -3.53 2.60 -1.97
CA GLU A 219 -4.49 2.39 -3.06
C GLU A 219 -3.85 1.73 -4.30
N PHE A 220 -2.83 0.90 -4.12
CA PHE A 220 -2.15 0.23 -5.22
C PHE A 220 -3.11 -0.48 -6.19
N TYR A 221 -4.18 -1.06 -5.66
CA TYR A 221 -5.18 -1.79 -6.44
C TYR A 221 -6.46 -1.01 -6.74
N SER A 222 -6.52 0.30 -6.52
CA SER A 222 -7.75 1.10 -6.72
C SER A 222 -8.33 0.97 -8.14
N HIS A 223 -7.48 0.90 -9.15
CA HIS A 223 -7.90 0.73 -10.54
C HIS A 223 -8.11 -0.74 -10.99
N TYR A 224 -8.04 -1.69 -10.07
CA TYR A 224 -8.31 -3.11 -10.32
C TYR A 224 -9.61 -3.59 -9.63
N ALA A 225 -10.46 -2.66 -9.21
CA ALA A 225 -11.76 -3.00 -8.63
C ALA A 225 -12.75 -3.39 -9.75
N TRP A 226 -13.19 -4.64 -9.72
CA TRP A 226 -14.16 -5.19 -10.67
C TRP A 226 -15.56 -5.10 -10.05
N SER A 227 -16.20 -3.96 -10.10
CA SER A 227 -17.58 -3.82 -9.67
C SER A 227 -18.49 -3.57 -10.87
N ALA A 228 -19.63 -4.23 -10.88
CA ALA A 228 -20.64 -4.06 -11.93
C ALA A 228 -21.43 -2.75 -11.80
N THR A 229 -21.13 -1.91 -10.80
CA THR A 229 -21.84 -0.64 -10.54
C THR A 229 -20.84 0.51 -10.47
N GLU A 230 -21.07 1.53 -11.27
CA GLU A 230 -20.29 2.77 -11.34
C GLU A 230 -20.48 3.70 -10.11
N GLU A 231 -20.99 3.19 -9.00
CA GLU A 231 -21.14 3.95 -7.75
C GLU A 231 -19.91 3.76 -6.85
N GLU A 232 -18.88 4.54 -7.10
CA GLU A 232 -17.75 4.75 -6.20
C GLU A 232 -17.80 6.12 -5.54
#